data_eb1b1d22098b6fafe760a3d87c27ae60
#
_entry.id   eb1b1d22098b6fafe760a3d87c27ae60
#
_cell.length_a   1.000
_cell.length_b   1.000
_cell.length_c   1.000
_cell.angle_alpha   90.00
_cell.angle_beta   90.00
_cell.angle_gamma   90.00
#
_symmetry.space_group_name_H-M   'P 1'
#
loop_
_entity.id
_entity.type
_entity.pdbx_description
1 polymer ?
#
loop_
_entity_poly.entity_id
_entity_poly.type
_entity_poly.pdbx_seq_one_letter_code
_entity_poly.pdbx_strand_id
1 'polypeptide(L)'
;MLAALLLLVGLAWLAGVRGPGETLGRTLEGYELWLVFLVSSIATGGSLYFSEVAGFVPCELCWFQRICMYPLSIVTLLAALANDRRVARYLLPLPLVGAGVSIYHLLVENGVVKQAQACLLSAPGGCATKWIEEFGYVTIPTLALTGFALCFAFLLLATVREP
;
A
#
# COMPACT_ATOMS: atom_id res chain seq x y z
N MET A 1 -8.94 11.86 -8.36
CA MET A 1 -7.97 12.94 -8.59
C MET A 1 -6.64 12.70 -7.88
N LEU A 2 -6.59 12.40 -6.58
CA LEU A 2 -5.32 12.18 -5.84
C LEU A 2 -4.50 11.00 -6.39
N ALA A 3 -5.14 9.88 -6.71
CA ALA A 3 -4.47 8.72 -7.29
C ALA A 3 -3.88 9.01 -8.69
N ALA A 4 -4.58 9.80 -9.50
CA ALA A 4 -4.07 10.24 -10.81
C ALA A 4 -2.88 11.19 -10.64
N LEU A 5 -2.91 12.05 -9.62
CA LEU A 5 -1.82 12.97 -9.31
C LEU A 5 -0.58 12.21 -8.81
N LEU A 6 -0.75 11.19 -7.98
CA LEU A 6 0.32 10.32 -7.49
C LEU A 6 0.91 9.46 -8.62
N LEU A 7 0.07 8.97 -9.55
CA LEU A 7 0.54 8.27 -10.75
C LEU A 7 1.28 9.19 -11.70
N LEU A 8 0.81 10.42 -11.90
CA LEU A 8 1.49 11.42 -12.74
C LEU A 8 2.82 11.86 -12.14
N VAL A 9 2.88 12.04 -10.81
CA VAL A 9 4.13 12.34 -10.09
C VAL A 9 5.10 11.15 -10.19
N GLY A 10 4.61 9.92 -10.05
CA GLY A 10 5.41 8.71 -10.22
C GLY A 10 5.91 8.53 -11.64
N LEU A 11 5.06 8.77 -12.66
CA LEU A 11 5.42 8.71 -14.08
C LEU A 11 6.38 9.83 -14.49
N ALA A 12 6.18 11.06 -14.01
CA ALA A 12 7.10 12.17 -14.25
C ALA A 12 8.47 11.90 -13.63
N TRP A 13 8.49 11.20 -12.51
CA TRP A 13 9.71 10.76 -11.83
C TRP A 13 10.45 9.67 -12.61
N LEU A 14 9.74 8.68 -13.14
CA LEU A 14 10.28 7.64 -14.05
C LEU A 14 10.78 8.22 -15.38
N ALA A 15 10.18 9.32 -15.85
CA ALA A 15 10.56 9.99 -17.10
C ALA A 15 11.79 10.90 -16.97
N GLY A 16 12.44 10.97 -15.80
CA GLY A 16 13.67 11.74 -15.61
C GLY A 16 13.48 13.26 -15.75
N VAL A 17 12.26 13.75 -15.52
CA VAL A 17 11.98 15.19 -15.52
C VAL A 17 12.71 15.82 -14.33
N ARG A 18 13.83 16.49 -14.63
CA ARG A 18 14.59 17.30 -13.67
C ARG A 18 13.71 18.47 -13.20
N GLY A 19 13.02 18.28 -12.08
CA GLY A 19 12.08 19.24 -11.50
C GLY A 19 12.10 19.21 -9.97
N PRO A 20 11.13 19.82 -9.29
CA PRO A 20 11.04 19.89 -7.83
C PRO A 20 11.16 18.54 -7.10
N GLY A 21 10.98 17.42 -7.82
CA GLY A 21 11.21 16.08 -7.30
C GLY A 21 12.66 15.78 -6.91
N GLU A 22 13.64 16.43 -7.54
CA GLU A 22 15.06 16.24 -7.21
C GLU A 22 15.42 16.89 -5.87
N THR A 23 14.81 18.04 -5.58
CA THR A 23 14.95 18.73 -4.30
C THR A 23 14.27 17.97 -3.17
N LEU A 24 13.06 17.47 -3.42
CA LEU A 24 12.30 16.64 -2.46
C LEU A 24 13.05 15.32 -2.21
N GLY A 25 13.57 14.71 -3.26
CA GLY A 25 14.38 13.52 -3.17
C GLY A 25 15.62 13.69 -2.28
N ARG A 26 16.36 14.79 -2.42
CA ARG A 26 17.52 15.11 -1.57
C ARG A 26 17.14 15.31 -0.11
N THR A 27 15.99 15.94 0.16
CA THR A 27 15.50 16.17 1.53
C THR A 27 15.08 14.87 2.21
N LEU A 28 14.65 13.86 1.44
CA LEU A 28 14.22 12.54 1.94
C LEU A 28 15.36 11.52 2.01
N GLU A 29 16.57 11.93 1.64
CA GLU A 29 17.75 11.06 1.64
C GLU A 29 18.06 10.59 3.06
N GLY A 30 18.02 9.26 3.29
CA GLY A 30 18.22 8.66 4.60
C GLY A 30 16.95 8.32 5.35
N TYR A 31 15.81 8.87 4.96
CA TYR A 31 14.53 8.65 5.64
C TYR A 31 13.59 7.72 4.88
N GLU A 32 13.99 7.19 3.72
CA GLU A 32 13.11 6.39 2.85
C GLU A 32 12.51 5.18 3.59
N LEU A 33 13.33 4.43 4.32
CA LEU A 33 12.88 3.26 5.10
C LEU A 33 11.96 3.66 6.26
N TRP A 34 12.22 4.81 6.91
CA TRP A 34 11.35 5.35 7.95
C TRP A 34 9.99 5.76 7.40
N LEU A 35 9.95 6.30 6.19
CA LEU A 35 8.69 6.65 5.52
C LEU A 35 7.89 5.40 5.14
N VAL A 36 8.55 4.34 4.65
CA VAL A 36 7.87 3.05 4.41
C VAL A 36 7.34 2.48 5.71
N PHE A 37 8.14 2.48 6.77
CA PHE A 37 7.69 2.05 8.09
C PHE A 37 6.49 2.85 8.59
N LEU A 38 6.51 4.16 8.49
CA LEU A 38 5.42 5.02 8.92
C LEU A 38 4.12 4.71 8.17
N VAL A 39 4.18 4.67 6.83
CA VAL A 39 3.01 4.38 5.98
C VAL A 39 2.46 2.98 6.27
N SER A 40 3.32 1.96 6.31
CA SER A 40 2.91 0.58 6.55
C SER A 40 2.38 0.37 7.97
N SER A 41 2.92 1.07 8.97
CA SER A 41 2.44 1.01 10.35
C SER A 41 1.08 1.68 10.52
N ILE A 42 0.85 2.83 9.89
CA ILE A 42 -0.46 3.49 9.87
C ILE A 42 -1.49 2.59 9.19
N ALA A 43 -1.14 2.00 8.03
CA ALA A 43 -2.03 1.07 7.33
C ALA A 43 -2.33 -0.18 8.15
N THR A 44 -1.33 -0.76 8.82
CA THR A 44 -1.49 -1.92 9.73
C THR A 44 -2.37 -1.57 10.92
N GLY A 45 -2.09 -0.44 11.59
CA GLY A 45 -2.87 0.02 12.74
C GLY A 45 -4.32 0.34 12.37
N GLY A 46 -4.54 1.01 11.23
CA GLY A 46 -5.88 1.27 10.70
C GLY A 46 -6.63 -0.02 10.36
N SER A 47 -5.95 -0.99 9.74
CA SER A 47 -6.52 -2.30 9.42
C SER A 47 -6.94 -3.07 10.67
N LEU A 48 -6.11 -3.04 11.73
CA LEU A 48 -6.45 -3.65 13.03
C LEU A 48 -7.61 -2.91 13.72
N TYR A 49 -7.59 -1.59 13.70
CA TYR A 49 -8.68 -0.79 14.25
C TYR A 49 -10.03 -1.15 13.60
N PHE A 50 -10.09 -1.28 12.28
CA PHE A 50 -11.33 -1.64 11.60
C PHE A 50 -11.82 -3.04 11.97
N SER A 51 -10.94 -4.01 12.18
CA SER A 51 -11.37 -5.37 12.55
C SER A 51 -11.66 -5.53 14.03
N GLU A 52 -10.82 -4.98 14.91
CA GLU A 52 -10.90 -5.26 16.35
C GLU A 52 -11.78 -4.25 17.10
N VAL A 53 -11.83 -3.01 16.64
CA VAL A 53 -12.58 -1.93 17.31
C VAL A 53 -13.88 -1.62 16.59
N ALA A 54 -13.84 -1.42 15.27
CA ALA A 54 -15.03 -1.14 14.48
C ALA A 54 -15.85 -2.39 14.14
N GLY A 55 -15.32 -3.60 14.37
CA GLY A 55 -16.02 -4.87 14.18
C GLY A 55 -16.25 -5.25 12.73
N PHE A 56 -15.50 -4.67 11.78
CA PHE A 56 -15.61 -5.03 10.37
C PHE A 56 -14.95 -6.38 10.13
N VAL A 57 -15.72 -7.34 9.62
CA VAL A 57 -15.20 -8.67 9.30
C VAL A 57 -14.32 -8.61 8.06
N PRO A 58 -13.00 -8.88 8.18
CA PRO A 58 -12.10 -8.83 7.04
C PRO A 58 -12.40 -9.96 6.06
N CYS A 59 -12.60 -9.61 4.79
CA CYS A 59 -12.79 -10.56 3.71
C CYS A 59 -11.46 -11.25 3.35
N GLU A 60 -11.51 -12.26 2.50
CA GLU A 60 -10.31 -12.99 2.06
C GLU A 60 -9.27 -12.09 1.38
N LEU A 61 -9.71 -11.17 0.49
CA LEU A 61 -8.80 -10.23 -0.17
C LEU A 61 -8.16 -9.25 0.83
N CYS A 62 -8.89 -8.87 1.89
CA CYS A 62 -8.33 -8.07 2.98
C CYS A 62 -7.20 -8.82 3.70
N TRP A 63 -7.32 -10.15 3.88
CA TRP A 63 -6.27 -10.96 4.46
C TRP A 63 -5.02 -11.02 3.60
N PHE A 64 -5.14 -11.15 2.27
CA PHE A 64 -3.98 -11.09 1.38
C PHE A 64 -3.27 -9.74 1.43
N GLN A 65 -4.00 -8.63 1.52
CA GLN A 65 -3.42 -7.31 1.72
C GLN A 65 -2.67 -7.22 3.07
N ARG A 66 -3.22 -7.78 4.15
CA ARG A 66 -2.56 -7.83 5.47
C ARG A 66 -1.27 -8.64 5.43
N ILE A 67 -1.27 -9.80 4.77
CA ILE A 67 -0.08 -10.66 4.60
C ILE A 67 1.06 -9.89 3.92
N CYS A 68 0.77 -8.97 3.02
CA CYS A 68 1.77 -8.12 2.38
C CYS A 68 2.19 -6.93 3.27
N MET A 69 1.25 -6.29 3.96
CA MET A 69 1.51 -5.03 4.68
C MET A 69 2.15 -5.24 6.06
N TYR A 70 1.76 -6.27 6.81
CA TYR A 70 2.23 -6.48 8.18
C TYR A 70 3.73 -6.82 8.24
N PRO A 71 4.23 -7.80 7.46
CA PRO A 71 5.66 -8.05 7.39
C PRO A 71 6.45 -6.83 6.91
N LEU A 72 5.87 -6.05 5.98
CA LEU A 72 6.51 -4.84 5.47
C LEU A 72 6.78 -3.85 6.59
N SER A 73 5.82 -3.61 7.51
CA SER A 73 6.01 -2.68 8.63
C SER A 73 7.10 -3.15 9.60
N ILE A 74 7.14 -4.45 9.91
CA ILE A 74 8.13 -5.00 10.85
C ILE A 74 9.55 -4.97 10.25
N VAL A 75 9.67 -5.45 9.01
CA VAL A 75 10.99 -5.56 8.35
C VAL A 75 11.57 -4.18 8.04
N THR A 76 10.72 -3.21 7.63
CA THR A 76 11.22 -1.85 7.38
C THR A 76 11.62 -1.11 8.65
N LEU A 77 10.96 -1.39 9.80
CA LEU A 77 11.43 -0.88 11.10
C LEU A 77 12.83 -1.41 11.42
N LEU A 78 13.03 -2.72 11.33
CA LEU A 78 14.33 -3.34 11.63
C LEU A 78 15.42 -2.85 10.66
N ALA A 79 15.11 -2.73 9.37
CA ALA A 79 16.03 -2.21 8.36
C ALA A 79 16.38 -0.73 8.60
N ALA A 80 15.40 0.09 9.00
CA ALA A 80 15.62 1.50 9.32
C ALA A 80 16.50 1.67 10.57
N LEU A 81 16.27 0.87 11.62
CA LEU A 81 17.09 0.85 12.82
C LEU A 81 18.54 0.40 12.55
N ALA A 82 18.68 -0.62 11.68
CA ALA A 82 19.99 -1.13 11.26
C ALA A 82 20.68 -0.23 10.21
N ASN A 83 19.99 0.77 9.68
CA ASN A 83 20.42 1.60 8.55
C ASN A 83 20.86 0.76 7.32
N ASP A 84 20.19 -0.39 7.10
CA ASP A 84 20.47 -1.31 6.01
C ASP A 84 19.48 -1.11 4.84
N ARG A 85 19.91 -0.33 3.85
CA ARG A 85 19.12 -0.03 2.66
C ARG A 85 19.03 -1.20 1.69
N ARG A 86 19.95 -2.17 1.76
CA ARG A 86 19.98 -3.34 0.86
C ARG A 86 18.71 -4.18 0.95
N VAL A 87 18.05 -4.13 2.10
CA VAL A 87 16.78 -4.83 2.32
C VAL A 87 15.66 -4.29 1.42
N ALA A 88 15.72 -3.01 1.00
CA ALA A 88 14.67 -2.37 0.20
C ALA A 88 14.33 -3.14 -1.08
N ARG A 89 15.35 -3.62 -1.83
CA ARG A 89 15.15 -4.37 -3.08
C ARG A 89 14.42 -5.70 -2.89
N TYR A 90 14.63 -6.35 -1.74
CA TYR A 90 13.96 -7.62 -1.42
C TYR A 90 12.53 -7.41 -0.94
N LEU A 91 12.20 -6.21 -0.47
CA LEU A 91 10.85 -5.85 -0.03
C LEU A 91 9.96 -5.35 -1.18
N LEU A 92 10.51 -4.91 -2.32
CA LEU A 92 9.75 -4.42 -3.46
C LEU A 92 8.59 -5.33 -3.94
N PRO A 93 8.74 -6.67 -3.95
CA PRO A 93 7.64 -7.54 -4.37
C PRO A 93 6.40 -7.46 -3.48
N LEU A 94 6.56 -7.20 -2.17
CA LEU A 94 5.42 -7.17 -1.24
C LEU A 94 4.40 -6.07 -1.59
N PRO A 95 4.78 -4.78 -1.69
CA PRO A 95 3.82 -3.75 -2.05
C PRO A 95 3.32 -3.88 -3.49
N LEU A 96 4.11 -4.47 -4.40
CA LEU A 96 3.67 -4.73 -5.76
C LEU A 96 2.54 -5.77 -5.79
N VAL A 97 2.71 -6.90 -5.10
CA VAL A 97 1.66 -7.92 -4.96
C VAL A 97 0.45 -7.36 -4.22
N GLY A 98 0.67 -6.64 -3.11
CA GLY A 98 -0.41 -6.00 -2.34
C GLY A 98 -1.21 -4.99 -3.16
N ALA A 99 -0.55 -4.21 -4.01
CA ALA A 99 -1.22 -3.29 -4.95
C ALA A 99 -2.06 -4.05 -5.98
N GLY A 100 -1.52 -5.15 -6.54
CA GLY A 100 -2.27 -6.03 -7.46
C GLY A 100 -3.54 -6.60 -6.82
N VAL A 101 -3.43 -7.11 -5.59
CA VAL A 101 -4.59 -7.59 -4.81
C VAL A 101 -5.59 -6.46 -4.55
N SER A 102 -5.12 -5.25 -4.23
CA SER A 102 -5.99 -4.09 -4.00
C SER A 102 -6.73 -3.65 -5.26
N ILE A 103 -6.07 -3.67 -6.42
CA ILE A 103 -6.72 -3.40 -7.72
C ILE A 103 -7.79 -4.45 -8.01
N TYR A 104 -7.48 -5.74 -7.84
CA TYR A 104 -8.46 -6.81 -8.02
C TYR A 104 -9.65 -6.64 -7.07
N HIS A 105 -9.39 -6.29 -5.81
CA HIS A 105 -10.44 -6.04 -4.82
C HIS A 105 -11.35 -4.87 -5.23
N LEU A 106 -10.78 -3.78 -5.74
CA LEU A 106 -11.56 -2.65 -6.28
C LEU A 106 -12.43 -3.05 -7.47
N LEU A 107 -11.94 -3.92 -8.36
CA LEU A 107 -12.74 -4.43 -9.49
C LEU A 107 -13.91 -5.30 -9.03
N VAL A 108 -13.71 -6.10 -7.98
CA VAL A 108 -14.77 -6.90 -7.35
C VAL A 108 -15.79 -6.02 -6.65
N GLU A 109 -15.32 -5.03 -5.86
CA GLU A 109 -16.17 -4.09 -5.11
C GLU A 109 -17.07 -3.25 -6.04
N ASN A 110 -16.55 -2.87 -7.22
CA ASN A 110 -17.32 -2.12 -8.23
C ASN A 110 -18.11 -3.01 -9.19
N GLY A 111 -18.15 -4.33 -8.97
CA GLY A 111 -18.93 -5.27 -9.78
C GLY A 111 -18.39 -5.52 -11.19
N VAL A 112 -17.17 -5.07 -11.50
CA VAL A 112 -16.52 -5.30 -12.80
C VAL A 112 -16.13 -6.77 -12.96
N VAL A 113 -15.70 -7.40 -11.86
CA VAL A 113 -15.32 -8.80 -11.80
C VAL A 113 -16.19 -9.51 -10.76
N LYS A 114 -16.65 -10.71 -11.10
CA LYS A 114 -17.41 -11.55 -10.16
C LYS A 114 -16.48 -11.99 -9.02
N GLN A 115 -16.98 -11.88 -7.79
CA GLN A 115 -16.22 -12.35 -6.62
C GLN A 115 -16.08 -13.88 -6.63
N ALA A 116 -14.93 -14.37 -6.18
CA ALA A 116 -14.67 -15.79 -6.03
C ALA A 116 -15.55 -16.39 -4.91
N GLN A 117 -15.81 -17.71 -4.96
CA GLN A 117 -16.58 -18.40 -3.92
C GLN A 117 -15.95 -18.25 -2.52
N ALA A 118 -14.63 -18.26 -2.44
CA ALA A 118 -13.93 -18.04 -1.18
C ALA A 118 -14.26 -16.68 -0.57
N CYS A 119 -14.37 -15.62 -1.36
CA CYS A 119 -14.85 -14.32 -0.93
C CYS A 119 -16.26 -14.35 -0.34
N LEU A 120 -17.20 -15.10 -0.96
CA LEU A 120 -18.58 -15.21 -0.49
C LEU A 120 -18.69 -15.89 0.87
N LEU A 121 -17.75 -16.80 1.19
CA LEU A 121 -17.73 -17.56 2.44
C LEU A 121 -16.95 -16.84 3.56
N SER A 122 -16.11 -15.88 3.23
CA SER A 122 -15.17 -15.25 4.18
C SER A 122 -15.80 -14.14 5.04
N ALA A 123 -16.82 -13.44 4.53
CA ALA A 123 -17.45 -12.34 5.24
C ALA A 123 -18.91 -12.15 4.80
N PRO A 124 -19.77 -11.56 5.65
CA PRO A 124 -21.13 -11.20 5.27
C PRO A 124 -21.15 -10.27 4.05
N GLY A 125 -21.74 -10.74 2.93
CA GLY A 125 -21.72 -10.02 1.64
C GLY A 125 -20.46 -10.21 0.81
N GLY A 126 -19.45 -10.95 1.31
CA GLY A 126 -18.22 -11.26 0.61
C GLY A 126 -17.25 -10.07 0.48
N CYS A 127 -16.37 -10.13 -0.53
CA CYS A 127 -15.39 -9.08 -0.81
C CYS A 127 -16.00 -7.83 -1.50
N ALA A 128 -17.27 -7.88 -1.93
CA ALA A 128 -17.94 -6.75 -2.55
C ALA A 128 -18.59 -5.80 -1.54
N THR A 129 -18.56 -6.14 -0.23
CA THR A 129 -19.16 -5.31 0.81
C THR A 129 -18.34 -4.05 1.05
N LYS A 130 -18.96 -2.91 0.84
CA LYS A 130 -18.37 -1.60 1.15
C LYS A 130 -18.67 -1.24 2.60
N TRP A 131 -17.73 -1.47 3.50
CA TRP A 131 -17.85 -1.10 4.91
C TRP A 131 -17.72 0.41 5.14
N ILE A 132 -16.93 1.08 4.29
CA ILE A 132 -16.72 2.52 4.28
C ILE A 132 -16.79 2.99 2.83
N GLU A 133 -17.56 4.02 2.56
CA GLU A 133 -17.63 4.70 1.27
C GLU A 133 -17.75 6.22 1.53
N GLU A 134 -16.58 6.85 1.68
CA GLU A 134 -16.51 8.29 1.88
C GLU A 134 -16.23 8.98 0.53
N PHE A 135 -16.90 10.09 0.29
CA PHE A 135 -16.79 10.86 -0.95
C PHE A 135 -17.06 10.05 -2.25
N GLY A 136 -17.73 8.88 -2.14
CA GLY A 136 -18.08 8.02 -3.28
C GLY A 136 -16.94 7.24 -3.92
N TYR A 137 -15.69 7.36 -3.42
CA TYR A 137 -14.52 6.65 -3.98
C TYR A 137 -13.49 6.21 -2.93
N VAL A 138 -13.58 6.69 -1.68
CA VAL A 138 -12.66 6.30 -0.61
C VAL A 138 -13.23 5.07 0.08
N THR A 139 -12.71 3.91 -0.30
CA THR A 139 -13.05 2.61 0.29
C THR A 139 -11.81 1.99 0.92
N ILE A 140 -11.97 0.92 1.70
CA ILE A 140 -10.83 0.23 2.34
C ILE A 140 -9.80 -0.25 1.30
N PRO A 141 -10.19 -0.88 0.16
CA PRO A 141 -9.22 -1.24 -0.88
C PRO A 141 -8.50 -0.05 -1.53
N THR A 142 -9.17 1.12 -1.65
CA THR A 142 -8.55 2.34 -2.17
C THR A 142 -7.45 2.84 -1.23
N LEU A 143 -7.74 2.84 0.08
CA LEU A 143 -6.74 3.21 1.10
C LEU A 143 -5.54 2.25 1.08
N ALA A 144 -5.80 0.94 0.98
CA ALA A 144 -4.76 -0.08 0.89
C ALA A 144 -3.89 0.11 -0.37
N LEU A 145 -4.51 0.35 -1.54
CA LEU A 145 -3.80 0.61 -2.79
C LEU A 145 -2.88 1.84 -2.67
N THR A 146 -3.39 2.91 -2.07
CA THR A 146 -2.60 4.14 -1.84
C THR A 146 -1.40 3.85 -0.93
N GLY A 147 -1.61 3.10 0.15
CA GLY A 147 -0.54 2.69 1.07
C GLY A 147 0.53 1.86 0.36
N PHE A 148 0.14 0.85 -0.42
CA PHE A 148 1.09 0.04 -1.20
C PHE A 148 1.84 0.85 -2.25
N ALA A 149 1.16 1.76 -2.96
CA ALA A 149 1.80 2.62 -3.96
C ALA A 149 2.86 3.53 -3.34
N LEU A 150 2.57 4.12 -2.17
CA LEU A 150 3.54 4.94 -1.43
C LEU A 150 4.73 4.11 -0.94
N CYS A 151 4.48 2.93 -0.33
CA CYS A 151 5.54 2.03 0.11
C CYS A 151 6.44 1.60 -1.06
N PHE A 152 5.84 1.25 -2.21
CA PHE A 152 6.58 0.88 -3.41
C PHE A 152 7.46 2.04 -3.91
N ALA A 153 6.92 3.25 -3.98
CA ALA A 153 7.66 4.44 -4.41
C ALA A 153 8.86 4.73 -3.50
N PHE A 154 8.69 4.69 -2.17
CA PHE A 154 9.79 4.93 -1.24
C PHE A 154 10.84 3.81 -1.25
N LEU A 155 10.43 2.55 -1.37
CA LEU A 155 11.38 1.43 -1.52
C LEU A 155 12.17 1.52 -2.82
N LEU A 156 11.52 1.91 -3.92
CA LEU A 156 12.20 2.12 -5.19
C LEU A 156 13.24 3.24 -5.08
N LEU A 157 12.89 4.34 -4.41
CA LEU A 157 13.81 5.43 -4.11
C LEU A 157 15.03 4.95 -3.32
N ALA A 158 14.80 4.16 -2.27
CA ALA A 158 15.86 3.59 -1.44
C ALA A 158 16.80 2.69 -2.27
N THR A 159 16.24 1.92 -3.23
CA THR A 159 17.00 0.98 -4.07
C THR A 159 17.84 1.70 -5.14
N VAL A 160 17.29 2.73 -5.79
CA VAL A 160 17.98 3.47 -6.86
C VAL A 160 19.15 4.30 -6.31
N ARG A 161 19.14 4.62 -5.03
CA ARG A 161 20.14 5.42 -4.35
C ARG A 161 21.16 4.62 -3.55
N GLU A 162 21.07 3.31 -3.63
CA GLU A 162 22.11 2.43 -3.08
C GLU A 162 23.39 2.62 -3.93
N PRO A 163 24.55 3.00 -3.36
CA PRO A 163 25.80 3.17 -4.09
C PRO A 163 26.36 1.85 -4.60
#